data_cb946c4ef2083eef2a1a851ef5c54294
#
_entry.id   cb946c4ef2083eef2a1a851ef5c54294
#
_cell.length_a   1.000
_cell.length_b   1.000
_cell.length_c   1.000
_cell.angle_alpha   90.00
_cell.angle_beta   90.00
_cell.angle_gamma   90.00
#
_symmetry.space_group_name_H-M   'P 1'
#
loop_
_entity.id
_entity.type
_entity.pdbx_description
1 polymer ?
#
loop_
_entity_poly.entity_id
_entity_poly.type
_entity_poly.pdbx_seq_one_letter_code
_entity_poly.pdbx_strand_id
1 'polypeptide(L)'
;YHMYPLGMSGAPLQNKEGEVVHRFDELKKWLPHIKALGCDAIYIGPLFESTTHGYDTKDYRMVDRRLGDNKDFKTFVTEAHQMGLRIVVDGVFNHTGREFFAFQDIQKNRESSRYCGWYKGVNFGWNSPYNDGFGYEAWRNCFELVNLNLWEPAVKNYLYDVIRFWIHEFDIDGIRLDCADCLDFEFMKEMRRITAAEKEDFWLMGEVIHGDYARWANDDVLHSVTNYELHKGLYSGHNDHNYFEIAHTIRREFDENSGIYKGRKLYSFVDNHDVDRIASKLNDKRNLIPVYTLLYTLPGIPSIYYGSEWGIEGRKQGGNDDPMRPHLVLSEMQDNELTEYISTLGKVHQENPELSYGRYQELMLTNRQYAFARILDGHAVITAVNNDENRAHV
;
A
#
# COMPACT_ATOMS: atom_id res chain seq x y z
N TYR A 1 7.82 -2.80 -4.30
CA TYR A 1 7.22 -4.15 -4.17
C TYR A 1 6.33 -4.25 -2.94
N HIS A 2 5.07 -4.67 -3.11
CA HIS A 2 4.10 -4.75 -2.02
C HIS A 2 4.00 -6.18 -1.48
N MET A 3 4.33 -6.36 -0.20
CA MET A 3 4.25 -7.63 0.52
C MET A 3 3.12 -7.57 1.56
N TYR A 4 2.21 -8.54 1.52
CA TYR A 4 1.28 -8.83 2.63
C TYR A 4 1.86 -10.01 3.43
N PRO A 5 2.63 -9.76 4.49
CA PRO A 5 3.54 -10.78 5.06
C PRO A 5 2.81 -11.95 5.71
N LEU A 6 1.67 -11.73 6.34
CA LEU A 6 0.89 -12.80 6.98
C LEU A 6 0.44 -13.86 5.95
N GLY A 7 -0.20 -13.41 4.86
CA GLY A 7 -0.62 -14.33 3.78
C GLY A 7 0.57 -14.93 3.07
N MET A 8 1.49 -14.08 2.60
CA MET A 8 2.67 -14.48 1.83
C MET A 8 3.50 -15.57 2.51
N SER A 9 3.65 -15.53 3.82
CA SER A 9 4.42 -16.50 4.62
C SER A 9 3.60 -17.68 5.14
N GLY A 10 2.31 -17.78 4.82
CA GLY A 10 1.45 -18.85 5.30
C GLY A 10 1.19 -18.79 6.80
N ALA A 11 1.19 -17.60 7.39
CA ALA A 11 0.84 -17.43 8.79
C ALA A 11 -0.64 -17.79 9.03
N PRO A 12 -0.98 -18.40 10.19
CA PRO A 12 -2.37 -18.73 10.50
C PRO A 12 -3.21 -17.46 10.62
N LEU A 13 -4.49 -17.53 10.20
CA LEU A 13 -5.40 -16.38 10.25
C LEU A 13 -5.60 -15.88 11.69
N GLN A 14 -5.75 -16.79 12.66
CA GLN A 14 -5.89 -16.45 14.06
C GLN A 14 -4.54 -16.40 14.77
N ASN A 15 -4.25 -15.29 15.42
CA ASN A 15 -3.08 -15.17 16.28
C ASN A 15 -3.41 -15.75 17.65
N LYS A 16 -3.12 -17.02 17.82
CA LYS A 16 -3.24 -17.68 19.13
C LYS A 16 -2.02 -17.32 19.97
N GLU A 17 -2.23 -17.15 21.27
CA GLU A 17 -1.11 -17.04 22.21
C GLU A 17 -0.21 -18.28 22.07
N GLY A 18 1.09 -18.04 21.91
CA GLY A 18 2.05 -19.10 21.65
C GLY A 18 3.46 -18.56 21.44
N GLU A 19 4.35 -19.45 21.02
CA GLU A 19 5.72 -19.08 20.71
C GLU A 19 5.82 -18.27 19.41
N VAL A 20 6.90 -17.49 19.30
CA VAL A 20 7.25 -16.77 18.08
C VAL A 20 7.62 -17.76 16.98
N VAL A 21 7.12 -17.53 15.78
CA VAL A 21 7.46 -18.32 14.60
C VAL A 21 8.25 -17.45 13.61
N HIS A 22 9.51 -17.76 13.37
CA HIS A 22 10.45 -16.92 12.60
C HIS A 22 10.24 -17.00 11.09
N ARG A 23 9.07 -16.55 10.59
CA ARG A 23 8.74 -16.56 9.15
C ARG A 23 9.51 -15.51 8.34
N PHE A 24 10.12 -14.52 9.01
CA PHE A 24 11.03 -13.58 8.34
C PHE A 24 12.23 -14.30 7.70
N ASP A 25 12.63 -15.48 8.17
CA ASP A 25 13.68 -16.27 7.52
C ASP A 25 13.30 -16.68 6.09
N GLU A 26 12.02 -16.92 5.84
CA GLU A 26 11.52 -17.19 4.49
C GLU A 26 11.30 -15.88 3.71
N LEU A 27 10.76 -14.84 4.35
CA LEU A 27 10.52 -13.56 3.69
C LEU A 27 11.82 -12.89 3.20
N LYS A 28 12.93 -13.05 3.92
CA LYS A 28 14.25 -12.55 3.49
C LYS A 28 14.73 -13.12 2.16
N LYS A 29 14.34 -14.34 1.84
CA LYS A 29 14.70 -14.99 0.56
C LYS A 29 14.13 -14.27 -0.65
N TRP A 30 13.09 -13.46 -0.46
CA TRP A 30 12.48 -12.65 -1.52
C TRP A 30 13.28 -11.40 -1.88
N LEU A 31 14.18 -10.92 -1.02
CA LEU A 31 14.94 -9.69 -1.25
C LEU A 31 15.73 -9.70 -2.57
N PRO A 32 16.49 -10.76 -2.92
CA PRO A 32 17.19 -10.83 -4.21
C PRO A 32 16.22 -10.83 -5.41
N HIS A 33 15.08 -11.51 -5.31
CA HIS A 33 14.05 -11.53 -6.35
C HIS A 33 13.46 -10.12 -6.57
N ILE A 34 13.09 -9.44 -5.48
CA ILE A 34 12.55 -8.08 -5.53
C ILE A 34 13.56 -7.12 -6.18
N LYS A 35 14.83 -7.24 -5.83
CA LYS A 35 15.90 -6.43 -6.44
C LYS A 35 16.08 -6.75 -7.93
N ALA A 36 15.99 -8.01 -8.31
CA ALA A 36 16.09 -8.44 -9.71
C ALA A 36 14.91 -7.93 -10.57
N LEU A 37 13.74 -7.71 -9.97
CA LEU A 37 12.60 -7.06 -10.63
C LEU A 37 12.82 -5.56 -10.88
N GLY A 38 13.91 -4.97 -10.37
CA GLY A 38 14.19 -3.54 -10.49
C GLY A 38 13.44 -2.66 -9.49
N CYS A 39 13.00 -3.22 -8.37
CA CYS A 39 12.39 -2.45 -7.30
C CYS A 39 13.44 -1.76 -6.42
N ASP A 40 13.09 -0.58 -5.88
CA ASP A 40 13.95 0.23 -5.00
C ASP A 40 13.41 0.31 -3.57
N ALA A 41 12.17 -0.12 -3.36
CA ALA A 41 11.54 -0.11 -2.06
C ALA A 41 10.57 -1.30 -1.89
N ILE A 42 10.35 -1.67 -0.65
CA ILE A 42 9.36 -2.65 -0.23
C ILE A 42 8.34 -1.94 0.65
N TYR A 43 7.06 -2.02 0.27
CA TYR A 43 5.96 -1.78 1.18
C TYR A 43 5.56 -3.13 1.80
N ILE A 44 5.76 -3.26 3.10
CA ILE A 44 5.45 -4.46 3.86
C ILE A 44 4.43 -4.15 4.96
N GLY A 45 3.32 -4.83 4.96
CA GLY A 45 2.31 -4.63 5.98
C GLY A 45 0.97 -5.29 5.67
N PRO A 46 0.14 -5.36 6.74
CA PRO A 46 0.45 -5.02 8.14
C PRO A 46 1.39 -6.04 8.78
N LEU A 47 2.23 -5.62 9.74
CA LEU A 47 3.24 -6.51 10.31
C LEU A 47 3.35 -6.50 11.85
N PHE A 48 2.64 -5.58 12.53
CA PHE A 48 2.68 -5.50 13.98
C PHE A 48 1.65 -6.43 14.62
N GLU A 49 1.87 -6.78 15.89
CA GLU A 49 1.05 -7.75 16.62
C GLU A 49 -0.45 -7.42 16.51
N SER A 50 -1.21 -8.38 16.03
CA SER A 50 -2.63 -8.25 15.75
C SER A 50 -3.39 -9.53 16.12
N THR A 51 -4.71 -9.45 16.19
CA THR A 51 -5.56 -10.59 16.54
C THR A 51 -5.80 -11.52 15.36
N THR A 52 -6.00 -10.96 14.14
CA THR A 52 -6.31 -11.74 12.93
C THR A 52 -5.52 -11.26 11.71
N HIS A 53 -6.11 -10.42 10.88
CA HIS A 53 -5.62 -10.03 9.55
C HIS A 53 -4.52 -8.96 9.55
N GLY A 54 -4.10 -8.49 10.70
CA GLY A 54 -3.04 -7.49 10.83
C GLY A 54 -3.54 -6.05 11.02
N TYR A 55 -4.77 -5.74 10.64
CA TYR A 55 -5.37 -4.41 10.82
C TYR A 55 -6.09 -4.22 12.16
N ASP A 56 -6.30 -5.29 12.89
CA ASP A 56 -6.82 -5.31 14.25
C ASP A 56 -5.67 -5.32 15.28
N THR A 57 -4.91 -4.22 15.29
CA THR A 57 -3.66 -4.08 16.05
C THR A 57 -3.86 -4.31 17.54
N LYS A 58 -3.00 -5.14 18.11
CA LYS A 58 -2.92 -5.48 19.52
C LYS A 58 -1.74 -4.78 20.22
N ASP A 59 -0.61 -4.67 19.52
CA ASP A 59 0.59 -3.97 20.00
C ASP A 59 1.39 -3.38 18.83
N TYR A 60 1.55 -2.07 18.81
CA TYR A 60 2.31 -1.37 17.75
C TYR A 60 3.83 -1.52 17.87
N ARG A 61 4.35 -1.94 19.02
CA ARG A 61 5.80 -2.00 19.28
C ARG A 61 6.37 -3.41 19.15
N MET A 62 5.52 -4.36 18.88
CA MET A 62 5.88 -5.77 18.72
C MET A 62 5.54 -6.23 17.32
N VAL A 63 6.50 -6.82 16.63
CA VAL A 63 6.26 -7.55 15.38
C VAL A 63 5.32 -8.71 15.67
N ASP A 64 4.40 -8.99 14.77
CA ASP A 64 3.44 -10.07 14.93
C ASP A 64 4.18 -11.41 15.13
N ARG A 65 3.90 -12.08 16.25
CA ARG A 65 4.59 -13.34 16.64
C ARG A 65 4.47 -14.44 15.59
N ARG A 66 3.46 -14.36 14.72
CA ARG A 66 3.31 -15.29 13.59
C ARG A 66 4.33 -15.05 12.49
N LEU A 67 4.96 -13.87 12.45
CA LEU A 67 5.99 -13.49 11.49
C LEU A 67 7.40 -13.60 12.06
N GLY A 68 7.56 -13.33 13.33
CA GLY A 68 8.84 -13.27 14.00
C GLY A 68 8.82 -12.40 15.24
N ASP A 69 9.97 -11.92 15.63
CA ASP A 69 10.15 -10.92 16.67
C ASP A 69 10.76 -9.62 16.11
N ASN A 70 10.96 -8.64 16.98
CA ASN A 70 11.55 -7.35 16.58
C ASN A 70 12.96 -7.48 16.01
N LYS A 71 13.72 -8.46 16.46
CA LYS A 71 15.08 -8.72 15.96
C LYS A 71 15.04 -9.27 14.52
N ASP A 72 14.08 -10.15 14.23
CA ASP A 72 13.89 -10.71 12.89
C ASP A 72 13.59 -9.59 11.89
N PHE A 73 12.67 -8.69 12.22
CA PHE A 73 12.33 -7.58 11.35
C PHE A 73 13.49 -6.59 11.18
N LYS A 74 14.20 -6.27 12.27
CA LYS A 74 15.40 -5.43 12.20
C LYS A 74 16.46 -6.03 11.28
N THR A 75 16.66 -7.34 11.33
CA THR A 75 17.55 -8.07 10.43
C THR A 75 17.06 -7.97 8.98
N PHE A 76 15.77 -8.17 8.73
CA PHE A 76 15.17 -8.03 7.41
C PHE A 76 15.42 -6.62 6.83
N VAL A 77 15.20 -5.56 7.61
CA VAL A 77 15.45 -4.18 7.17
C VAL A 77 16.94 -3.96 6.87
N THR A 78 17.82 -4.45 7.72
CA THR A 78 19.27 -4.34 7.51
C THR A 78 19.71 -5.01 6.22
N GLU A 79 19.25 -6.21 5.94
CA GLU A 79 19.57 -6.94 4.70
C GLU A 79 18.97 -6.25 3.47
N ALA A 80 17.75 -5.72 3.58
CA ALA A 80 17.13 -4.93 2.52
C ALA A 80 17.94 -3.65 2.20
N HIS A 81 18.36 -2.92 3.22
CA HIS A 81 19.21 -1.73 3.05
C HIS A 81 20.56 -2.07 2.41
N GLN A 82 21.19 -3.20 2.74
CA GLN A 82 22.43 -3.65 2.09
C GLN A 82 22.25 -3.90 0.59
N MET A 83 21.03 -4.22 0.15
CA MET A 83 20.68 -4.37 -1.27
C MET A 83 20.19 -3.06 -1.91
N GLY A 84 20.17 -1.95 -1.17
CA GLY A 84 19.65 -0.66 -1.63
C GLY A 84 18.12 -0.63 -1.74
N LEU A 85 17.40 -1.44 -0.94
CA LEU A 85 15.95 -1.46 -0.85
C LEU A 85 15.49 -0.67 0.38
N ARG A 86 14.62 0.30 0.19
CA ARG A 86 13.96 1.04 1.28
C ARG A 86 12.76 0.26 1.82
N ILE A 87 12.42 0.48 3.09
CA ILE A 87 11.33 -0.21 3.76
C ILE A 87 10.24 0.77 4.19
N VAL A 88 9.02 0.52 3.72
CA VAL A 88 7.80 1.24 4.09
C VAL A 88 6.88 0.27 4.82
N VAL A 89 6.42 0.66 6.01
CA VAL A 89 5.53 -0.19 6.83
C VAL A 89 4.10 0.35 6.83
N ASP A 90 3.14 -0.49 7.16
CA ASP A 90 1.74 -0.09 7.30
C ASP A 90 1.49 0.56 8.66
N GLY A 91 0.94 1.76 8.64
CA GLY A 91 0.53 2.52 9.83
C GLY A 91 -0.99 2.48 9.98
N VAL A 92 -1.47 1.65 10.90
CA VAL A 92 -2.90 1.48 11.18
C VAL A 92 -3.27 2.36 12.38
N PHE A 93 -3.58 3.64 12.13
CA PHE A 93 -3.74 4.64 13.18
C PHE A 93 -5.18 5.14 13.36
N ASN A 94 -6.09 4.76 12.46
CA ASN A 94 -7.50 5.12 12.60
C ASN A 94 -8.21 4.33 13.70
N HIS A 95 -7.77 3.09 13.96
CA HIS A 95 -8.41 2.16 14.88
C HIS A 95 -7.39 1.20 15.48
N THR A 96 -7.80 0.51 16.54
CA THR A 96 -7.08 -0.65 17.09
C THR A 96 -7.98 -1.89 17.10
N GLY A 97 -7.37 -3.05 17.28
CA GLY A 97 -8.10 -4.25 17.68
C GLY A 97 -8.67 -4.14 19.10
N ARG A 98 -9.57 -5.05 19.41
CA ARG A 98 -10.23 -5.13 20.74
C ARG A 98 -9.28 -5.64 21.84
N GLU A 99 -8.18 -6.31 21.46
CA GLU A 99 -7.16 -6.79 22.40
C GLU A 99 -6.06 -5.75 22.69
N PHE A 100 -6.17 -4.54 22.12
CA PHE A 100 -5.26 -3.45 22.45
C PHE A 100 -5.42 -3.01 23.91
N PHE A 101 -4.32 -2.76 24.60
CA PHE A 101 -4.31 -2.55 26.05
C PHE A 101 -5.30 -1.49 26.56
N ALA A 102 -5.46 -0.38 25.81
CA ALA A 102 -6.33 0.70 26.21
C ALA A 102 -7.82 0.30 26.12
N PHE A 103 -8.19 -0.49 25.10
CA PHE A 103 -9.55 -0.99 24.98
C PHE A 103 -9.86 -2.06 26.04
N GLN A 104 -8.92 -2.96 26.31
CA GLN A 104 -9.06 -3.95 27.38
C GLN A 104 -9.20 -3.30 28.76
N ASP A 105 -8.53 -2.18 29.01
CA ASP A 105 -8.68 -1.42 30.24
C ASP A 105 -10.12 -0.87 30.39
N ILE A 106 -10.73 -0.36 29.31
CA ILE A 106 -12.13 0.09 29.31
C ILE A 106 -13.07 -1.09 29.61
N GLN A 107 -12.84 -2.24 28.99
CA GLN A 107 -13.64 -3.45 29.26
C GLN A 107 -13.59 -3.85 30.71
N LYS A 108 -12.43 -3.73 31.36
CA LYS A 108 -12.21 -4.11 32.76
C LYS A 108 -12.68 -3.05 33.75
N ASN A 109 -12.32 -1.79 33.54
CA ASN A 109 -12.49 -0.70 34.50
C ASN A 109 -13.67 0.23 34.19
N ARG A 110 -14.31 0.06 33.04
CA ARG A 110 -15.51 0.77 32.59
C ARG A 110 -15.35 2.29 32.69
N GLU A 111 -16.30 3.01 33.29
CA GLU A 111 -16.28 4.48 33.43
C GLU A 111 -15.06 5.00 34.20
N SER A 112 -14.41 4.17 34.99
CA SER A 112 -13.20 4.54 35.73
C SER A 112 -11.91 4.40 34.90
N SER A 113 -11.99 3.84 33.69
CA SER A 113 -10.83 3.75 32.82
C SER A 113 -10.39 5.13 32.35
N ARG A 114 -9.10 5.40 32.48
CA ARG A 114 -8.48 6.62 31.92
C ARG A 114 -8.45 6.64 30.40
N TYR A 115 -8.76 5.53 29.75
CA TYR A 115 -8.71 5.37 28.29
C TYR A 115 -10.08 5.57 27.61
N CYS A 116 -11.14 5.90 28.35
CA CYS A 116 -12.45 6.15 27.73
C CYS A 116 -12.40 7.25 26.65
N GLY A 117 -11.58 8.27 26.83
CA GLY A 117 -11.37 9.34 25.85
C GLY A 117 -10.49 8.95 24.65
N TRP A 118 -9.81 7.79 24.68
CA TRP A 118 -8.95 7.34 23.58
C TRP A 118 -9.71 6.86 22.37
N TYR A 119 -10.98 6.47 22.58
CA TYR A 119 -11.82 5.92 21.51
C TYR A 119 -13.03 6.82 21.28
N LYS A 120 -13.50 6.87 20.04
CA LYS A 120 -14.68 7.63 19.65
C LYS A 120 -15.95 6.93 20.14
N GLY A 121 -16.91 7.72 20.63
CA GLY A 121 -18.26 7.27 20.91
C GLY A 121 -18.39 6.28 22.05
N VAL A 122 -17.43 6.18 22.98
CA VAL A 122 -17.55 5.34 24.18
C VAL A 122 -18.75 5.81 24.99
N ASN A 123 -19.73 4.93 25.17
CA ASN A 123 -20.99 5.24 25.81
C ASN A 123 -21.51 4.04 26.59
N PHE A 124 -21.68 4.20 27.89
CA PHE A 124 -22.17 3.17 28.81
C PHE A 124 -23.70 3.07 28.84
N GLY A 125 -24.40 3.90 28.05
CA GLY A 125 -25.87 3.86 27.90
C GLY A 125 -26.38 2.87 26.85
N TRP A 126 -25.50 2.24 26.05
CA TRP A 126 -25.86 1.19 25.11
C TRP A 126 -24.77 0.12 25.02
N ASN A 127 -25.06 -0.98 24.35
CA ASN A 127 -24.17 -2.14 24.31
C ASN A 127 -23.68 -2.41 22.90
N SER A 128 -22.39 -2.78 22.76
CA SER A 128 -21.83 -3.20 21.50
C SER A 128 -22.39 -4.55 21.03
N PRO A 129 -22.23 -4.91 19.73
CA PRO A 129 -22.55 -6.24 19.24
C PRO A 129 -21.77 -7.38 19.92
N TYR A 130 -20.65 -7.06 20.56
CA TYR A 130 -19.82 -8.00 21.33
C TYR A 130 -20.25 -8.13 22.79
N ASN A 131 -21.36 -7.47 23.20
CA ASN A 131 -21.85 -7.50 24.57
C ASN A 131 -20.85 -6.98 25.62
N ASP A 132 -20.13 -5.91 25.28
CA ASP A 132 -19.13 -5.30 26.17
C ASP A 132 -19.76 -4.57 27.36
N GLY A 133 -21.07 -4.32 27.34
CA GLY A 133 -21.77 -3.50 28.33
C GLY A 133 -21.56 -2.00 28.13
N PHE A 134 -20.99 -1.58 27.01
CA PHE A 134 -20.88 -0.21 26.50
C PHE A 134 -20.80 -0.23 24.98
N GLY A 135 -21.07 0.91 24.36
CA GLY A 135 -20.93 1.09 22.93
C GLY A 135 -19.71 1.94 22.57
N TYR A 136 -19.35 1.94 21.30
CA TYR A 136 -18.25 2.70 20.73
C TYR A 136 -18.40 2.81 19.22
N GLU A 137 -17.67 3.74 18.59
CA GLU A 137 -17.59 3.83 17.13
C GLU A 137 -16.55 2.83 16.59
N ALA A 138 -16.87 2.23 15.45
CA ALA A 138 -16.01 1.28 14.74
C ALA A 138 -15.84 1.67 13.28
N TRP A 139 -14.72 1.30 12.68
CA TRP A 139 -14.48 1.56 11.26
C TRP A 139 -15.51 0.81 10.41
N ARG A 140 -16.34 1.56 9.66
CA ARG A 140 -17.41 1.03 8.78
C ARG A 140 -18.30 -0.01 9.46
N ASN A 141 -18.58 0.15 10.75
CA ASN A 141 -19.35 -0.80 11.58
C ASN A 141 -18.68 -2.19 11.73
N CYS A 142 -17.40 -2.32 11.46
CA CYS A 142 -16.60 -3.49 11.82
C CYS A 142 -16.16 -3.34 13.28
N PHE A 143 -16.94 -3.89 14.22
CA PHE A 143 -16.76 -3.64 15.67
C PHE A 143 -15.50 -4.28 16.27
N GLU A 144 -14.79 -5.11 15.53
CA GLU A 144 -13.43 -5.56 15.84
C GLU A 144 -12.37 -4.47 15.64
N LEU A 145 -12.69 -3.39 14.89
CA LEU A 145 -11.81 -2.27 14.55
C LEU A 145 -12.32 -1.01 15.26
N VAL A 146 -11.83 -0.76 16.46
CA VAL A 146 -12.33 0.28 17.34
C VAL A 146 -11.69 1.63 17.01
N ASN A 147 -12.50 2.63 16.63
CA ASN A 147 -12.01 3.94 16.19
C ASN A 147 -11.31 4.71 17.30
N LEU A 148 -10.02 5.04 17.06
CA LEU A 148 -9.25 5.93 17.93
C LEU A 148 -9.74 7.38 17.82
N ASN A 149 -9.68 8.10 18.93
CA ASN A 149 -9.92 9.54 18.97
C ASN A 149 -8.60 10.30 18.74
N LEU A 150 -8.32 10.64 17.48
CA LEU A 150 -7.10 11.37 17.12
C LEU A 150 -7.12 12.86 17.54
N TRP A 151 -8.18 13.35 18.15
CA TRP A 151 -8.21 14.69 18.76
C TRP A 151 -7.72 14.65 20.23
N GLU A 152 -7.71 13.46 20.84
CA GLU A 152 -7.18 13.26 22.18
C GLU A 152 -5.63 13.37 22.17
N PRO A 153 -5.03 14.35 22.87
CA PRO A 153 -3.57 14.54 22.85
C PRO A 153 -2.79 13.30 23.31
N ALA A 154 -3.31 12.56 24.28
CA ALA A 154 -2.66 11.34 24.77
C ALA A 154 -2.57 10.26 23.68
N VAL A 155 -3.59 10.12 22.82
CA VAL A 155 -3.60 9.21 21.67
C VAL A 155 -2.57 9.64 20.64
N LYS A 156 -2.58 10.92 20.25
CA LYS A 156 -1.60 11.46 19.28
C LYS A 156 -0.17 11.26 19.76
N ASN A 157 0.12 11.63 21.00
CA ASN A 157 1.47 11.49 21.56
C ASN A 157 1.91 10.03 21.63
N TYR A 158 1.03 9.12 22.01
CA TYR A 158 1.30 7.68 22.00
C TYR A 158 1.69 7.20 20.60
N LEU A 159 0.91 7.58 19.57
CA LEU A 159 1.17 7.16 18.19
C LEU A 159 2.45 7.80 17.62
N TYR A 160 2.75 9.07 17.96
CA TYR A 160 4.01 9.69 17.55
C TYR A 160 5.23 9.01 18.20
N ASP A 161 5.10 8.57 19.45
CA ASP A 161 6.16 7.80 20.11
C ASP A 161 6.33 6.40 19.50
N VAL A 162 5.23 5.78 19.02
CA VAL A 162 5.29 4.54 18.22
C VAL A 162 6.06 4.77 16.92
N ILE A 163 5.77 5.85 16.20
CA ILE A 163 6.45 6.17 14.94
C ILE A 163 7.95 6.39 15.16
N ARG A 164 8.32 7.16 16.20
CA ARG A 164 9.75 7.33 16.59
C ARG A 164 10.39 5.99 16.93
N PHE A 165 9.69 5.15 17.68
CA PHE A 165 10.17 3.81 18.00
C PHE A 165 10.44 2.99 16.72
N TRP A 166 9.54 3.01 15.74
CA TRP A 166 9.75 2.29 14.47
C TRP A 166 10.97 2.80 13.70
N ILE A 167 11.17 4.12 13.68
CA ILE A 167 12.33 4.74 13.01
C ILE A 167 13.62 4.34 13.72
N HIS A 168 13.68 4.45 15.05
CA HIS A 168 14.90 4.22 15.83
C HIS A 168 15.22 2.74 15.99
N GLU A 169 14.21 1.89 16.17
CA GLU A 169 14.42 0.46 16.40
C GLU A 169 14.64 -0.31 15.10
N PHE A 170 13.84 -0.01 14.06
CA PHE A 170 13.85 -0.79 12.82
C PHE A 170 14.52 -0.07 11.65
N ASP A 171 14.80 1.21 11.76
CA ASP A 171 15.36 2.04 10.68
C ASP A 171 14.49 2.06 9.41
N ILE A 172 13.17 2.06 9.56
CA ILE A 172 12.24 2.15 8.44
C ILE A 172 12.38 3.47 7.67
N ASP A 173 12.01 3.48 6.40
CA ASP A 173 12.17 4.61 5.48
C ASP A 173 10.86 5.31 5.13
N GLY A 174 9.75 4.76 5.55
CA GLY A 174 8.44 5.35 5.27
C GLY A 174 7.28 4.60 5.93
N ILE A 175 6.10 5.21 5.84
CA ILE A 175 4.85 4.66 6.33
C ILE A 175 3.77 4.83 5.28
N ARG A 176 3.02 3.77 5.01
CA ARG A 176 1.73 3.81 4.34
C ARG A 176 0.64 3.93 5.39
N LEU A 177 -0.18 4.95 5.33
CA LEU A 177 -1.29 5.15 6.25
C LEU A 177 -2.54 4.42 5.75
N ASP A 178 -2.96 3.44 6.52
CA ASP A 178 -4.23 2.75 6.32
C ASP A 178 -5.40 3.74 6.44
N CYS A 179 -6.39 3.64 5.56
CA CYS A 179 -7.57 4.51 5.47
C CYS A 179 -7.26 5.99 5.79
N ALA A 180 -6.29 6.57 5.08
CA ALA A 180 -5.83 7.94 5.33
C ALA A 180 -6.94 8.99 5.17
N ASP A 181 -7.98 8.69 4.40
CA ASP A 181 -9.18 9.51 4.25
C ASP A 181 -10.01 9.62 5.54
N CYS A 182 -9.81 8.71 6.49
CA CYS A 182 -10.45 8.72 7.82
C CYS A 182 -9.61 9.44 8.88
N LEU A 183 -8.34 9.75 8.60
CA LEU A 183 -7.42 10.33 9.58
C LEU A 183 -7.60 11.85 9.72
N ASP A 184 -7.37 12.36 10.91
CA ASP A 184 -7.31 13.80 11.18
C ASP A 184 -6.13 14.45 10.44
N PHE A 185 -6.38 15.59 9.77
CA PHE A 185 -5.34 16.28 9.00
C PHE A 185 -4.23 16.85 9.89
N GLU A 186 -4.57 17.39 11.07
CA GLU A 186 -3.57 17.92 11.99
C GLU A 186 -2.66 16.80 12.55
N PHE A 187 -3.23 15.61 12.77
CA PHE A 187 -2.45 14.42 13.10
C PHE A 187 -1.44 14.07 12.01
N MET A 188 -1.86 14.07 10.74
CA MET A 188 -0.98 13.78 9.60
C MET A 188 0.09 14.85 9.38
N LYS A 189 -0.25 16.13 9.52
CA LYS A 189 0.72 17.25 9.42
C LYS A 189 1.81 17.16 10.49
N GLU A 190 1.42 16.90 11.73
CA GLU A 190 2.38 16.74 12.81
C GLU A 190 3.25 15.49 12.59
N MET A 191 2.66 14.38 12.11
CA MET A 191 3.42 13.19 11.71
C MET A 191 4.46 13.54 10.63
N ARG A 192 4.07 14.30 9.60
CA ARG A 192 4.99 14.77 8.55
C ARG A 192 6.18 15.52 9.14
N ARG A 193 5.91 16.44 10.06
CA ARG A 193 6.95 17.24 10.73
C ARG A 193 7.87 16.39 11.58
N ILE A 194 7.31 15.46 12.36
CA ILE A 194 8.08 14.56 13.23
C ILE A 194 8.98 13.66 12.40
N THR A 195 8.43 12.98 11.40
CA THR A 195 9.19 12.03 10.59
C THR A 195 10.30 12.69 9.79
N ALA A 196 10.09 13.90 9.27
CA ALA A 196 11.10 14.68 8.58
C ALA A 196 12.24 15.12 9.51
N ALA A 197 11.95 15.34 10.80
CA ALA A 197 12.96 15.68 11.82
C ALA A 197 13.77 14.44 12.28
N GLU A 198 13.15 13.27 12.30
CA GLU A 198 13.79 12.02 12.74
C GLU A 198 14.66 11.38 11.68
N LYS A 199 14.23 11.44 10.41
CA LYS A 199 14.95 10.82 9.28
C LYS A 199 14.76 11.62 8.01
N GLU A 200 15.86 12.09 7.43
CA GLU A 200 15.84 12.72 6.10
C GLU A 200 15.25 11.77 5.05
N ASP A 201 14.51 12.32 4.10
CA ASP A 201 13.84 11.55 3.03
C ASP A 201 12.81 10.51 3.49
N PHE A 202 12.33 10.60 4.74
CA PHE A 202 11.27 9.72 5.21
C PHE A 202 9.99 9.93 4.40
N TRP A 203 9.44 8.85 3.86
CA TRP A 203 8.33 8.91 2.93
C TRP A 203 6.99 8.52 3.57
N LEU A 204 5.97 9.37 3.34
CA LEU A 204 4.61 9.14 3.80
C LEU A 204 3.66 8.99 2.61
N MET A 205 2.94 7.88 2.56
CA MET A 205 1.92 7.59 1.57
C MET A 205 0.62 7.22 2.28
N GLY A 206 -0.50 7.68 1.77
CA GLY A 206 -1.81 7.40 2.33
C GLY A 206 -2.67 6.56 1.40
N GLU A 207 -3.44 5.66 1.97
CA GLU A 207 -4.54 5.03 1.24
C GLU A 207 -5.72 5.99 1.17
N VAL A 208 -6.03 6.43 -0.04
CA VAL A 208 -7.20 7.26 -0.37
C VAL A 208 -7.86 6.67 -1.61
N ILE A 209 -9.12 6.28 -1.48
CA ILE A 209 -9.86 5.66 -2.61
C ILE A 209 -10.55 6.74 -3.43
N HIS A 210 -11.23 7.67 -2.78
CA HIS A 210 -12.08 8.69 -3.42
C HIS A 210 -11.74 10.09 -2.93
N GLY A 211 -12.01 11.07 -3.77
CA GLY A 211 -11.86 12.49 -3.44
C GLY A 211 -10.76 13.18 -4.23
N ASP A 212 -10.50 14.42 -3.86
CA ASP A 212 -9.38 15.18 -4.41
C ASP A 212 -8.09 14.80 -3.69
N TYR A 213 -7.22 14.06 -4.36
CA TYR A 213 -5.97 13.56 -3.79
C TYR A 213 -5.01 14.67 -3.34
N ALA A 214 -5.12 15.90 -3.89
CA ALA A 214 -4.31 17.03 -3.48
C ALA A 214 -4.57 17.48 -2.03
N ARG A 215 -5.70 17.10 -1.44
CA ARG A 215 -5.96 17.35 -0.02
C ARG A 215 -4.99 16.61 0.89
N TRP A 216 -4.52 15.44 0.48
CA TRP A 216 -3.57 14.61 1.22
C TRP A 216 -2.17 14.68 0.65
N ALA A 217 -2.02 14.54 -0.67
CA ALA A 217 -0.72 14.58 -1.35
C ALA A 217 -0.29 16.03 -1.60
N ASN A 218 0.37 16.63 -0.63
CA ASN A 218 0.87 18.01 -0.69
C ASN A 218 2.07 18.18 0.25
N ASP A 219 2.65 19.38 0.29
CA ASP A 219 3.88 19.63 1.04
C ASP A 219 3.72 19.58 2.56
N ASP A 220 2.49 19.76 3.06
CA ASP A 220 2.20 19.81 4.50
C ASP A 220 1.73 18.48 5.09
N VAL A 221 1.14 17.59 4.27
CA VAL A 221 0.47 16.39 4.75
C VAL A 221 1.23 15.12 4.36
N LEU A 222 1.01 14.58 3.17
CA LEU A 222 1.63 13.34 2.70
C LEU A 222 2.39 13.57 1.39
N HIS A 223 3.41 12.77 1.13
CA HIS A 223 4.14 12.82 -0.15
C HIS A 223 3.33 12.26 -1.29
N SER A 224 2.50 11.25 -1.03
CA SER A 224 1.76 10.51 -2.04
C SER A 224 0.49 9.91 -1.46
N VAL A 225 -0.43 9.54 -2.35
CA VAL A 225 -1.58 8.69 -2.05
C VAL A 225 -1.77 7.64 -3.15
N THR A 226 -2.54 6.61 -2.85
CA THR A 226 -2.94 5.56 -3.80
C THR A 226 -3.76 6.12 -4.95
N ASN A 227 -3.37 5.81 -6.21
CA ASN A 227 -4.09 6.24 -7.40
C ASN A 227 -5.12 5.19 -7.83
N TYR A 228 -6.25 5.14 -7.13
CA TYR A 228 -7.37 4.24 -7.46
C TYR A 228 -8.07 4.61 -8.77
N GLU A 229 -8.02 5.86 -9.19
CA GLU A 229 -8.58 6.28 -10.49
C GLU A 229 -7.82 5.65 -11.65
N LEU A 230 -6.48 5.72 -11.62
CA LEU A 230 -5.66 5.05 -12.64
C LEU A 230 -5.80 3.53 -12.56
N HIS A 231 -5.84 2.95 -11.37
CA HIS A 231 -6.10 1.53 -11.17
C HIS A 231 -7.37 1.08 -11.89
N LYS A 232 -8.48 1.80 -11.72
CA LYS A 232 -9.73 1.51 -12.41
C LYS A 232 -9.57 1.62 -13.93
N GLY A 233 -8.97 2.70 -14.42
CA GLY A 233 -8.75 2.92 -15.84
C GLY A 233 -7.91 1.82 -16.48
N LEU A 234 -6.87 1.35 -15.80
CA LEU A 234 -5.97 0.32 -16.34
C LEU A 234 -6.68 -1.00 -16.62
N TYR A 235 -7.54 -1.50 -15.73
CA TYR A 235 -8.26 -2.75 -16.04
C TYR A 235 -9.48 -2.54 -16.93
N SER A 236 -10.31 -1.50 -16.68
CA SER A 236 -11.52 -1.31 -17.45
C SER A 236 -11.22 -0.81 -18.88
N GLY A 237 -10.25 0.10 -19.03
CA GLY A 237 -9.84 0.57 -20.35
C GLY A 237 -9.32 -0.55 -21.26
N HIS A 238 -8.64 -1.56 -20.71
CA HIS A 238 -8.23 -2.74 -21.49
C HIS A 238 -9.41 -3.67 -21.78
N ASN A 239 -10.27 -3.95 -20.80
CA ASN A 239 -11.44 -4.82 -20.99
C ASN A 239 -12.44 -4.26 -22.01
N ASP A 240 -12.63 -2.94 -22.03
CA ASP A 240 -13.56 -2.26 -22.89
C ASP A 240 -12.92 -1.81 -24.23
N HIS A 241 -11.63 -2.11 -24.45
CA HIS A 241 -10.85 -1.62 -25.58
C HIS A 241 -10.97 -0.10 -25.74
N ASN A 242 -10.77 0.63 -24.65
CA ASN A 242 -10.99 2.08 -24.58
C ASN A 242 -9.84 2.80 -23.88
N TYR A 243 -8.77 3.08 -24.60
CA TYR A 243 -7.64 3.85 -24.10
C TYR A 243 -7.97 5.33 -23.79
N PHE A 244 -9.09 5.85 -24.29
CA PHE A 244 -9.55 7.20 -23.91
C PHE A 244 -9.80 7.32 -22.41
N GLU A 245 -10.25 6.25 -21.75
CA GLU A 245 -10.44 6.24 -20.30
C GLU A 245 -9.12 6.50 -19.54
N ILE A 246 -8.07 5.77 -19.92
CA ILE A 246 -6.74 5.93 -19.30
C ILE A 246 -6.15 7.32 -19.61
N ALA A 247 -6.14 7.70 -20.89
CA ALA A 247 -5.60 8.98 -21.33
C ALA A 247 -6.34 10.17 -20.72
N HIS A 248 -7.66 10.07 -20.55
CA HIS A 248 -8.45 11.11 -19.88
C HIS A 248 -8.03 11.26 -18.41
N THR A 249 -7.89 10.16 -17.69
CA THR A 249 -7.41 10.16 -16.30
C THR A 249 -6.04 10.83 -16.20
N ILE A 250 -5.08 10.40 -17.03
CA ILE A 250 -3.72 10.93 -17.00
C ILE A 250 -3.67 12.43 -17.38
N ARG A 251 -4.42 12.86 -18.39
CA ARG A 251 -4.51 14.28 -18.73
C ARG A 251 -5.07 15.11 -17.58
N ARG A 252 -6.16 14.65 -16.99
CA ARG A 252 -6.77 15.33 -15.84
C ARG A 252 -5.83 15.43 -14.65
N GLU A 253 -5.05 14.38 -14.40
CA GLU A 253 -4.14 14.32 -13.26
C GLU A 253 -2.81 15.05 -13.50
N PHE A 254 -2.18 14.85 -14.66
CA PHE A 254 -0.77 15.18 -14.86
C PHE A 254 -0.45 16.03 -16.09
N ASP A 255 -1.44 16.52 -16.83
CA ASP A 255 -1.17 17.46 -17.92
C ASP A 255 -0.32 18.65 -17.41
N GLU A 256 0.68 19.06 -18.18
CA GLU A 256 1.65 20.06 -17.78
C GLU A 256 0.99 21.43 -17.44
N ASN A 257 -0.09 21.77 -18.12
CA ASN A 257 -0.76 23.07 -17.97
C ASN A 257 -1.96 23.00 -17.02
N SER A 258 -2.74 21.92 -17.10
CA SER A 258 -4.05 21.80 -16.46
C SER A 258 -4.18 20.64 -15.48
N GLY A 259 -3.15 19.79 -15.33
CA GLY A 259 -3.20 18.64 -14.44
C GLY A 259 -3.38 19.03 -12.97
N ILE A 260 -4.40 18.46 -12.33
CA ILE A 260 -4.76 18.79 -10.95
C ILE A 260 -3.74 18.28 -9.94
N TYR A 261 -2.93 17.26 -10.30
CA TYR A 261 -1.87 16.68 -9.47
C TYR A 261 -0.49 16.85 -10.10
N LYS A 262 -0.32 17.78 -11.04
CA LYS A 262 0.98 18.05 -11.64
C LYS A 262 2.03 18.35 -10.57
N GLY A 263 3.24 17.81 -10.76
CA GLY A 263 4.32 17.93 -9.78
C GLY A 263 4.19 16.99 -8.58
N ARG A 264 3.12 16.20 -8.48
CA ARG A 264 2.95 15.16 -7.47
C ARG A 264 3.22 13.77 -8.07
N LYS A 265 3.68 12.85 -7.25
CA LYS A 265 3.89 11.44 -7.62
C LYS A 265 2.91 10.60 -6.82
N LEU A 266 1.90 10.05 -7.50
CA LEU A 266 0.93 9.18 -6.88
C LEU A 266 1.42 7.73 -6.94
N TYR A 267 1.10 6.96 -5.89
CA TYR A 267 1.38 5.54 -5.80
C TYR A 267 0.45 4.78 -6.75
N SER A 268 1.00 4.23 -7.81
CA SER A 268 0.27 3.56 -8.88
C SER A 268 0.38 2.04 -8.74
N PHE A 269 -0.73 1.34 -8.96
CA PHE A 269 -0.82 -0.11 -8.83
C PHE A 269 -1.89 -0.67 -9.76
N VAL A 270 -1.79 -1.94 -10.08
CA VAL A 270 -2.82 -2.67 -10.86
C VAL A 270 -3.65 -3.59 -9.99
N ASP A 271 -3.11 -4.03 -8.87
CA ASP A 271 -3.76 -4.79 -7.82
C ASP A 271 -3.07 -4.59 -6.47
N ASN A 272 -3.71 -5.03 -5.41
CA ASN A 272 -3.21 -5.04 -4.04
C ASN A 272 -3.94 -6.09 -3.19
N HIS A 273 -3.74 -6.06 -1.88
CA HIS A 273 -4.33 -7.02 -0.94
C HIS A 273 -5.86 -6.87 -0.70
N ASP A 274 -6.47 -5.80 -1.22
CA ASP A 274 -7.89 -5.46 -1.01
C ASP A 274 -8.75 -5.54 -2.28
N VAL A 275 -8.11 -5.68 -3.43
CA VAL A 275 -8.81 -5.76 -4.73
C VAL A 275 -8.44 -7.05 -5.46
N ASP A 276 -9.33 -7.49 -6.33
CA ASP A 276 -9.07 -8.65 -7.18
C ASP A 276 -7.75 -8.49 -7.93
N ARG A 277 -7.01 -9.58 -8.07
CA ARG A 277 -5.76 -9.57 -8.84
C ARG A 277 -6.00 -9.20 -10.29
N ILE A 278 -5.05 -8.47 -10.88
CA ILE A 278 -5.18 -7.98 -12.26
C ILE A 278 -5.40 -9.11 -13.26
N ALA A 279 -4.72 -10.25 -13.09
CA ALA A 279 -4.91 -11.43 -13.94
C ALA A 279 -6.33 -11.99 -13.87
N SER A 280 -7.04 -11.77 -12.75
CA SER A 280 -8.45 -12.14 -12.60
C SER A 280 -9.42 -11.09 -13.15
N LYS A 281 -9.02 -9.80 -13.14
CA LYS A 281 -9.85 -8.70 -13.62
C LYS A 281 -9.90 -8.59 -15.14
N LEU A 282 -8.78 -8.90 -15.81
CA LEU A 282 -8.69 -8.81 -17.27
C LEU A 282 -9.47 -9.93 -17.94
N ASN A 283 -10.29 -9.56 -18.93
CA ASN A 283 -11.01 -10.50 -19.77
C ASN A 283 -10.06 -11.28 -20.69
N ASP A 284 -8.95 -10.66 -21.08
CA ASP A 284 -7.90 -11.26 -21.88
C ASP A 284 -6.55 -11.07 -21.18
N LYS A 285 -5.92 -12.17 -20.79
CA LYS A 285 -4.63 -12.14 -20.09
C LYS A 285 -3.45 -11.61 -20.92
N ARG A 286 -3.59 -11.58 -22.25
CA ARG A 286 -2.61 -10.92 -23.11
C ARG A 286 -2.45 -9.44 -22.77
N ASN A 287 -3.48 -8.83 -22.21
CA ASN A 287 -3.47 -7.45 -21.76
C ASN A 287 -2.61 -7.21 -20.49
N LEU A 288 -2.10 -8.24 -19.83
CA LEU A 288 -1.11 -8.05 -18.75
C LEU A 288 0.13 -7.28 -19.25
N ILE A 289 0.57 -7.55 -20.46
CA ILE A 289 1.74 -6.86 -21.04
C ILE A 289 1.49 -5.35 -21.22
N PRO A 290 0.48 -4.87 -21.93
CA PRO A 290 0.24 -3.43 -22.05
C PRO A 290 -0.17 -2.78 -20.71
N VAL A 291 -0.86 -3.49 -19.82
CA VAL A 291 -1.20 -2.99 -18.47
C VAL A 291 0.07 -2.66 -17.68
N TYR A 292 1.02 -3.58 -17.59
CA TYR A 292 2.27 -3.33 -16.87
C TYR A 292 3.17 -2.33 -17.59
N THR A 293 3.16 -2.31 -18.93
CA THR A 293 3.85 -1.27 -19.70
C THR A 293 3.36 0.12 -19.27
N LEU A 294 2.05 0.32 -19.21
CA LEU A 294 1.46 1.59 -18.79
C LEU A 294 1.74 1.89 -17.31
N LEU A 295 1.65 0.90 -16.42
CA LEU A 295 1.96 1.08 -15.01
C LEU A 295 3.36 1.66 -14.80
N TYR A 296 4.36 1.14 -15.52
CA TYR A 296 5.76 1.54 -15.36
C TYR A 296 6.14 2.82 -16.10
N THR A 297 5.37 3.23 -17.10
CA THR A 297 5.77 4.35 -17.98
C THR A 297 4.89 5.59 -17.84
N LEU A 298 3.67 5.46 -17.35
CA LEU A 298 2.82 6.61 -17.00
C LEU A 298 3.34 7.34 -15.76
N PRO A 299 3.00 8.63 -15.57
CA PRO A 299 3.38 9.35 -14.36
C PRO A 299 2.89 8.66 -13.09
N GLY A 300 3.78 8.50 -12.11
CA GLY A 300 3.48 7.89 -10.82
C GLY A 300 4.64 7.06 -10.28
N ILE A 301 4.41 6.43 -9.13
CA ILE A 301 5.34 5.49 -8.50
C ILE A 301 4.76 4.09 -8.71
N PRO A 302 5.33 3.27 -9.60
CA PRO A 302 4.79 1.95 -9.90
C PRO A 302 5.00 0.98 -8.75
N SER A 303 3.98 0.18 -8.44
CA SER A 303 4.02 -0.87 -7.42
C SER A 303 3.58 -2.22 -8.00
N ILE A 304 4.28 -3.26 -7.62
CA ILE A 304 3.94 -4.67 -7.90
C ILE A 304 3.48 -5.33 -6.61
N TYR A 305 2.31 -5.93 -6.61
CA TYR A 305 1.82 -6.75 -5.51
C TYR A 305 2.37 -8.17 -5.62
N TYR A 306 2.87 -8.74 -4.52
CA TYR A 306 3.56 -10.03 -4.53
C TYR A 306 2.76 -11.13 -5.23
N GLY A 307 3.41 -11.86 -6.11
CA GLY A 307 2.83 -12.93 -6.92
C GLY A 307 2.24 -12.47 -8.24
N SER A 308 1.89 -11.19 -8.40
CA SER A 308 1.32 -10.67 -9.64
C SER A 308 2.32 -10.64 -10.79
N GLU A 309 3.62 -10.65 -10.49
CA GLU A 309 4.69 -10.78 -11.49
C GLU A 309 4.70 -12.13 -12.21
N TRP A 310 4.05 -13.14 -11.65
CA TRP A 310 3.81 -14.43 -12.32
C TRP A 310 2.41 -14.54 -12.93
N GLY A 311 1.57 -13.51 -12.79
CA GLY A 311 0.21 -13.50 -13.28
C GLY A 311 -0.74 -14.40 -12.49
N ILE A 312 -0.50 -14.58 -11.18
CA ILE A 312 -1.40 -15.38 -10.34
C ILE A 312 -2.78 -14.73 -10.24
N GLU A 313 -3.78 -15.56 -10.14
CA GLU A 313 -5.17 -15.17 -10.02
C GLU A 313 -5.64 -15.10 -8.57
N GLY A 314 -6.68 -14.32 -8.33
CA GLY A 314 -7.36 -14.21 -7.04
C GLY A 314 -8.53 -13.25 -7.13
N ARG A 315 -9.70 -13.69 -6.67
CA ARG A 315 -10.91 -12.87 -6.59
C ARG A 315 -11.47 -12.90 -5.18
N LYS A 316 -11.96 -11.76 -4.74
CA LYS A 316 -12.70 -11.64 -3.48
C LYS A 316 -13.93 -12.57 -3.49
N GLN A 317 -14.10 -13.35 -2.45
CA GLN A 317 -15.20 -14.32 -2.33
C GLN A 317 -16.06 -13.99 -1.12
N GLY A 318 -17.27 -13.47 -1.36
CA GLY A 318 -18.23 -13.21 -0.28
C GLY A 318 -17.72 -12.28 0.83
N GLY A 319 -16.84 -11.33 0.49
CA GLY A 319 -16.19 -10.45 1.45
C GLY A 319 -14.89 -11.00 2.04
N ASN A 320 -14.49 -12.23 1.69
CA ASN A 320 -13.21 -12.82 2.09
C ASN A 320 -12.09 -12.41 1.14
N ASP A 321 -11.02 -11.83 1.67
CA ASP A 321 -9.85 -11.34 0.95
C ASP A 321 -8.72 -12.40 0.82
N ASP A 322 -8.82 -13.55 1.48
CA ASP A 322 -7.78 -14.59 1.48
C ASP A 322 -7.34 -15.02 0.07
N PRO A 323 -8.24 -15.13 -0.95
CA PRO A 323 -7.82 -15.49 -2.30
C PRO A 323 -6.82 -14.51 -2.94
N MET A 324 -6.77 -13.24 -2.50
CA MET A 324 -5.79 -12.27 -2.96
C MET A 324 -4.49 -12.29 -2.12
N ARG A 325 -4.45 -13.07 -1.03
CA ARG A 325 -3.38 -13.11 -0.03
C ARG A 325 -2.75 -14.49 0.13
N PRO A 326 -2.45 -15.21 -0.98
CA PRO A 326 -2.02 -16.61 -0.90
C PRO A 326 -0.64 -16.74 -0.27
N HIS A 327 -0.41 -17.90 0.35
CA HIS A 327 0.93 -18.34 0.69
C HIS A 327 1.70 -18.65 -0.58
N LEU A 328 2.90 -18.09 -0.71
CA LEU A 328 3.81 -18.36 -1.83
C LEU A 328 5.18 -18.80 -1.31
N VAL A 329 5.68 -19.89 -1.85
CA VAL A 329 7.04 -20.36 -1.59
C VAL A 329 7.90 -20.01 -2.80
N LEU A 330 8.86 -19.09 -2.64
CA LEU A 330 9.63 -18.54 -3.76
C LEU A 330 10.33 -19.64 -4.58
N SER A 331 10.87 -20.67 -3.93
CA SER A 331 11.57 -21.77 -4.62
C SER A 331 10.65 -22.66 -5.48
N GLU A 332 9.33 -22.55 -5.30
CA GLU A 332 8.33 -23.26 -6.10
C GLU A 332 7.81 -22.43 -7.28
N MET A 333 8.12 -21.13 -7.28
CA MET A 333 7.74 -20.23 -8.36
C MET A 333 8.70 -20.37 -9.54
N GLN A 334 8.13 -20.42 -10.74
CA GLN A 334 8.91 -20.49 -11.99
C GLN A 334 8.67 -19.22 -12.79
N ASP A 335 9.75 -18.52 -13.09
CA ASP A 335 9.70 -17.34 -13.93
C ASP A 335 9.11 -17.69 -15.29
N ASN A 336 8.27 -16.79 -15.79
CA ASN A 336 7.59 -16.88 -17.07
C ASN A 336 7.83 -15.60 -17.88
N GLU A 337 7.27 -15.55 -19.05
CA GLU A 337 7.40 -14.41 -19.97
C GLU A 337 6.97 -13.08 -19.33
N LEU A 338 5.93 -13.09 -18.48
CA LEU A 338 5.47 -11.91 -17.74
C LEU A 338 6.50 -11.47 -16.69
N THR A 339 7.07 -12.40 -15.94
CA THR A 339 8.09 -12.12 -14.92
C THR A 339 9.32 -11.47 -15.54
N GLU A 340 9.80 -12.01 -16.66
CA GLU A 340 10.94 -11.47 -17.41
C GLU A 340 10.61 -10.08 -17.98
N TYR A 341 9.40 -9.90 -18.48
CA TYR A 341 8.94 -8.61 -19.00
C TYR A 341 8.86 -7.54 -17.92
N ILE A 342 8.30 -7.84 -16.76
CA ILE A 342 8.24 -6.92 -15.61
C ILE A 342 9.65 -6.57 -15.11
N SER A 343 10.56 -7.55 -15.04
CA SER A 343 11.96 -7.28 -14.71
C SER A 343 12.62 -6.32 -15.72
N THR A 344 12.30 -6.46 -16.99
CA THR A 344 12.78 -5.55 -18.05
C THR A 344 12.20 -4.14 -17.86
N LEU A 345 10.90 -4.04 -17.59
CA LEU A 345 10.25 -2.74 -17.30
C LEU A 345 10.86 -2.05 -16.07
N GLY A 346 11.16 -2.81 -15.01
CA GLY A 346 11.83 -2.28 -13.82
C GLY A 346 13.20 -1.66 -14.15
N LYS A 347 14.01 -2.34 -14.95
CA LYS A 347 15.31 -1.83 -15.42
C LYS A 347 15.14 -0.59 -16.30
N VAL A 348 14.23 -0.64 -17.27
CA VAL A 348 13.91 0.52 -18.12
C VAL A 348 13.51 1.73 -17.26
N HIS A 349 12.69 1.52 -16.24
CA HIS A 349 12.28 2.60 -15.34
C HIS A 349 13.47 3.18 -14.54
N GLN A 350 14.35 2.32 -14.03
CA GLN A 350 15.54 2.75 -13.29
C GLN A 350 16.56 3.50 -14.16
N GLU A 351 16.76 3.06 -15.40
CA GLU A 351 17.75 3.61 -16.31
C GLU A 351 17.30 4.90 -16.99
N ASN A 352 16.00 5.23 -16.95
CA ASN A 352 15.42 6.37 -17.63
C ASN A 352 14.75 7.34 -16.65
N PRO A 353 15.46 8.37 -16.17
CA PRO A 353 14.91 9.34 -15.22
C PRO A 353 13.70 10.10 -15.76
N GLU A 354 13.50 10.13 -17.07
CA GLU A 354 12.29 10.65 -17.71
C GLU A 354 11.03 10.00 -17.18
N LEU A 355 11.06 8.70 -16.88
CA LEU A 355 9.90 7.96 -16.34
C LEU A 355 9.57 8.36 -14.89
N SER A 356 10.57 8.80 -14.13
CA SER A 356 10.38 9.28 -12.76
C SER A 356 10.07 10.77 -12.67
N TYR A 357 10.67 11.61 -13.53
CA TYR A 357 10.67 13.06 -13.40
C TYR A 357 10.18 13.81 -14.63
N GLY A 358 10.06 13.15 -15.77
CA GLY A 358 9.69 13.76 -17.03
C GLY A 358 8.22 14.20 -17.08
N ARG A 359 7.94 15.27 -17.82
CA ARG A 359 6.57 15.68 -18.13
C ARG A 359 5.91 14.69 -19.08
N TYR A 360 4.61 14.59 -19.01
CA TYR A 360 3.80 13.74 -19.88
C TYR A 360 3.34 14.54 -21.12
N GLN A 361 3.42 13.89 -22.29
CA GLN A 361 2.89 14.42 -23.54
C GLN A 361 2.24 13.31 -24.35
N GLU A 362 0.95 13.43 -24.64
CA GLU A 362 0.22 12.51 -25.52
C GLU A 362 0.70 12.69 -26.97
N LEU A 363 0.94 11.59 -27.67
CA LEU A 363 1.36 11.57 -29.08
C LEU A 363 0.29 11.03 -30.00
N MET A 364 -0.36 9.94 -29.61
CA MET A 364 -1.41 9.28 -30.38
C MET A 364 -2.44 8.65 -29.43
N LEU A 365 -3.72 8.75 -29.78
CA LEU A 365 -4.79 8.13 -29.02
C LEU A 365 -5.92 7.69 -29.93
N THR A 366 -6.25 6.41 -29.86
CA THR A 366 -7.46 5.79 -30.41
C THR A 366 -8.10 4.92 -29.34
N ASN A 367 -9.18 4.27 -29.64
CA ASN A 367 -9.75 3.30 -28.68
C ASN A 367 -8.77 2.18 -28.33
N ARG A 368 -7.95 1.74 -29.30
CA ARG A 368 -7.10 0.55 -29.15
C ARG A 368 -5.61 0.80 -29.22
N GLN A 369 -5.17 2.01 -29.60
CA GLN A 369 -3.76 2.41 -29.62
C GLN A 369 -3.55 3.65 -28.77
N TYR A 370 -2.47 3.65 -28.01
CA TYR A 370 -2.10 4.77 -27.17
C TYR A 370 -0.59 4.94 -27.18
N ALA A 371 -0.14 6.13 -27.52
CA ALA A 371 1.28 6.49 -27.47
C ALA A 371 1.46 7.84 -26.78
N PHE A 372 2.51 7.95 -25.97
CA PHE A 372 2.90 9.15 -25.27
C PHE A 372 4.40 9.22 -25.06
N ALA A 373 4.88 10.41 -24.75
CA ALA A 373 6.27 10.65 -24.35
C ALA A 373 6.36 11.07 -22.89
N ARG A 374 7.43 10.67 -22.23
CA ARG A 374 7.91 11.24 -20.97
C ARG A 374 9.20 12.01 -21.30
N ILE A 375 9.21 13.30 -21.03
CA ILE A 375 10.25 14.22 -21.51
C ILE A 375 10.93 14.89 -20.32
N LEU A 376 12.26 14.81 -20.28
CA LEU A 376 13.12 15.44 -19.28
C LEU A 376 14.39 15.95 -19.94
N ASP A 377 14.74 17.23 -19.75
CA ASP A 377 16.01 17.83 -20.16
C ASP A 377 16.38 17.58 -21.65
N GLY A 378 15.38 17.59 -22.54
CA GLY A 378 15.57 17.37 -23.98
C GLY A 378 15.62 15.90 -24.40
N HIS A 379 15.55 14.97 -23.46
CA HIS A 379 15.45 13.53 -23.71
C HIS A 379 14.00 13.06 -23.57
N ALA A 380 13.64 12.00 -24.27
CA ALA A 380 12.30 11.46 -24.24
C ALA A 380 12.30 9.93 -24.25
N VAL A 381 11.46 9.36 -23.41
CA VAL A 381 11.05 7.95 -23.51
C VAL A 381 9.65 7.92 -24.13
N ILE A 382 9.51 7.17 -25.22
CA ILE A 382 8.24 7.00 -25.92
C ILE A 382 7.69 5.62 -25.60
N THR A 383 6.44 5.60 -25.15
CA THR A 383 5.67 4.38 -24.90
C THR A 383 4.54 4.29 -25.91
N ALA A 384 4.39 3.11 -26.52
CA ALA A 384 3.27 2.81 -27.41
C ALA A 384 2.67 1.45 -27.04
N VAL A 385 1.36 1.39 -26.90
CA VAL A 385 0.60 0.16 -26.59
C VAL A 385 -0.52 -0.03 -27.59
N ASN A 386 -0.80 -1.29 -27.92
CA ASN A 386 -1.85 -1.70 -28.82
C ASN A 386 -2.73 -2.77 -28.16
N ASN A 387 -4.00 -2.47 -27.97
CA ASN A 387 -5.03 -3.39 -27.44
C ASN A 387 -5.95 -3.88 -28.57
N ASP A 388 -5.40 -4.13 -29.75
CA ASP A 388 -6.09 -4.72 -30.89
C ASP A 388 -5.49 -6.08 -31.20
N GLU A 389 -6.29 -6.98 -31.77
CA GLU A 389 -5.80 -8.27 -32.27
C GLU A 389 -4.93 -8.11 -33.53
N ASN A 390 -5.09 -7.01 -34.25
CA ASN A 390 -4.35 -6.69 -35.45
C ASN A 390 -3.17 -5.78 -35.15
N ARG A 391 -2.14 -5.87 -36.00
CA ARG A 391 -1.03 -4.91 -36.01
C ARG A 391 -1.55 -3.52 -36.38
N ALA A 392 -1.09 -2.53 -35.70
CA ALA A 392 -1.37 -1.12 -35.98
C ALA A 392 -0.09 -0.34 -36.20
N HIS A 393 -0.16 0.70 -37.02
CA HIS A 393 0.88 1.72 -37.08
C HIS A 393 0.62 2.76 -35.98
N VAL A 394 1.64 3.04 -35.18
CA VAL A 394 1.63 4.04 -34.10
C VAL A 394 2.59 5.17 -34.46
#